data_95227ed64cc2e4a09ec227642a284016
#
_entry.id   95227ed64cc2e4a09ec227642a284016
#
_cell.length_a   1.000
_cell.length_b   1.000
_cell.length_c   1.000
_cell.angle_alpha   90.00
_cell.angle_beta   90.00
_cell.angle_gamma   90.00
#
_symmetry.space_group_name_H-M   'P 1'
#
loop_
_entity.id
_entity.type
_entity.pdbx_description
1 polymer ?
#
loop_
_entity_poly.entity_id
_entity_poly.type
_entity_poly.pdbx_seq_one_letter_code
_entity_poly.pdbx_strand_id
1 'polypeptide(L)'
;MTRRSTTHVQTTSADEAARPAAARASGATTAAADARADPAARTAALRALAEEASARFAAFEETLAPDELAAAVSAWAAHTFGADLAVACSMADAVLPHVVSQHRPGVDVLFLETGYHFPETLRTRDRVARELDVTVVDVLPERTVPQQDADLGARLHARDPAACCALRKVDPLRRALSGYDAWVTGVRREEGPTRADTPLVTYDEAFDLVKINPLVTWSFGQLMGYSHDHGLPENPLLEQGYPSIGCAPCTRAVAPGEDPRAGRWADSDKTECGLHPAGDSSSTIAPLSLLTVDTTQEPT
;
A
#
# COMPACT_ATOMS: atom_id res chain seq x y z
N MET A 1 46.99 4.47 43.65
CA MET A 1 46.15 5.59 43.12
C MET A 1 45.39 5.08 41.91
N THR A 2 44.22 4.53 42.17
CA THR A 2 43.36 3.86 41.18
C THR A 2 42.20 4.81 40.85
N ARG A 3 42.15 5.30 39.59
CA ARG A 3 41.05 6.11 39.10
C ARG A 3 39.95 5.18 38.57
N ARG A 4 38.77 5.25 39.15
CA ARG A 4 37.53 4.63 38.67
C ARG A 4 36.94 5.51 37.58
N SER A 5 36.80 4.97 36.35
CA SER A 5 35.98 5.55 35.28
C SER A 5 34.52 5.17 35.53
N THR A 6 33.69 6.16 35.71
CA THR A 6 32.24 6.05 35.80
C THR A 6 31.67 6.19 34.39
N THR A 7 31.17 5.10 33.81
CA THR A 7 30.47 5.09 32.54
C THR A 7 29.04 5.57 32.78
N HIS A 8 28.71 6.73 32.25
CA HIS A 8 27.35 7.30 32.27
C HIS A 8 26.56 6.66 31.12
N VAL A 9 25.61 5.80 31.48
CA VAL A 9 24.62 5.26 30.52
C VAL A 9 23.53 6.31 30.40
N GLN A 10 23.47 6.98 29.26
CA GLN A 10 22.33 7.83 28.90
C GLN A 10 21.21 6.92 28.39
N THR A 11 20.16 6.80 29.16
CA THR A 11 18.86 6.28 28.74
C THR A 11 18.18 7.33 27.85
N THR A 12 18.19 7.10 26.55
CA THR A 12 17.33 7.85 25.63
C THR A 12 15.91 7.37 25.78
N SER A 13 15.05 8.27 26.20
CA SER A 13 13.62 8.14 26.37
C SER A 13 12.94 7.84 25.04
N ALA A 14 12.08 6.82 25.03
CA ALA A 14 11.26 6.36 23.91
C ALA A 14 10.02 7.26 23.72
N ASP A 15 10.21 8.57 23.48
CA ASP A 15 9.09 9.53 23.42
C ASP A 15 9.18 10.49 22.20
N GLU A 16 9.84 10.07 21.12
CA GLU A 16 9.98 10.93 19.92
C GLU A 16 9.59 10.22 18.60
N ALA A 17 8.50 9.45 18.60
CA ALA A 17 7.97 8.80 17.42
C ALA A 17 6.45 8.87 17.31
N ALA A 18 5.88 10.04 17.52
CA ALA A 18 4.48 10.32 17.16
C ALA A 18 4.33 11.78 16.73
N ARG A 19 4.85 12.11 15.54
CA ARG A 19 4.41 13.35 14.87
C ARG A 19 3.09 13.04 14.16
N PRO A 20 1.98 13.71 14.52
CA PRO A 20 0.73 13.57 13.79
C PRO A 20 0.89 14.15 12.37
N ALA A 21 0.25 13.53 11.39
CA ALA A 21 0.17 13.94 9.98
C ALA A 21 -0.49 15.33 9.72
N ALA A 22 -0.53 16.21 10.72
CA ALA A 22 -1.28 17.45 10.73
C ALA A 22 -0.40 18.70 10.71
N ALA A 23 0.65 18.74 9.88
CA ALA A 23 1.37 20.00 9.62
C ALA A 23 1.89 20.03 8.18
N ARG A 24 0.98 19.97 7.20
CA ARG A 24 1.32 20.29 5.81
C ARG A 24 1.07 21.77 5.57
N ALA A 25 2.14 22.54 5.42
CA ALA A 25 2.06 23.94 5.04
C ALA A 25 1.51 24.06 3.61
N SER A 26 0.44 24.82 3.45
CA SER A 26 -0.29 25.06 2.24
C SER A 26 0.58 25.80 1.21
N GLY A 27 0.75 25.17 0.05
CA GLY A 27 1.18 25.80 -1.20
C GLY A 27 0.14 25.60 -2.31
N ALA A 28 -1.11 25.28 -1.96
CA ALA A 28 -2.18 25.10 -2.94
C ALA A 28 -2.62 26.45 -3.51
N THR A 29 -2.74 26.53 -4.84
CA THR A 29 -3.40 27.65 -5.53
C THR A 29 -4.86 27.75 -5.05
N THR A 30 -5.42 28.97 -5.01
CA THR A 30 -6.78 29.25 -4.52
C THR A 30 -7.86 28.37 -5.16
N ALA A 31 -7.71 27.94 -6.40
CA ALA A 31 -8.64 27.03 -7.09
C ALA A 31 -8.62 25.59 -6.51
N ALA A 32 -7.48 25.08 -6.07
CA ALA A 32 -7.39 23.77 -5.43
C ALA A 32 -7.92 23.79 -3.98
N ALA A 33 -7.80 24.93 -3.29
CA ALA A 33 -8.39 25.13 -1.97
C ALA A 33 -9.92 25.22 -2.02
N ASP A 34 -10.48 25.86 -3.04
CA ASP A 34 -11.93 25.96 -3.26
C ASP A 34 -12.55 24.60 -3.65
N ALA A 35 -11.87 23.78 -4.47
CA ALA A 35 -12.34 22.44 -4.84
C ALA A 35 -12.37 21.47 -3.62
N ARG A 36 -11.49 21.65 -2.63
CA ARG A 36 -11.55 20.88 -1.37
C ARG A 36 -12.71 21.28 -0.47
N ALA A 37 -13.29 22.45 -0.66
CA ALA A 37 -14.46 22.91 0.07
C ALA A 37 -15.78 22.28 -0.43
N ASP A 38 -15.79 21.74 -1.67
CA ASP A 38 -16.92 21.00 -2.24
C ASP A 38 -16.49 19.57 -2.62
N PRO A 39 -16.83 18.56 -1.80
CA PRO A 39 -16.46 17.16 -2.07
C PRO A 39 -16.97 16.64 -3.41
N ALA A 40 -18.16 17.05 -3.87
CA ALA A 40 -18.71 16.59 -5.13
C ALA A 40 -17.94 17.18 -6.33
N ALA A 41 -17.56 18.45 -6.26
CA ALA A 41 -16.73 19.09 -7.27
C ALA A 41 -15.33 18.46 -7.33
N ARG A 42 -14.72 18.13 -6.17
CA ARG A 42 -13.44 17.42 -6.09
C ARG A 42 -13.52 16.04 -6.76
N THR A 43 -14.52 15.25 -6.39
CA THR A 43 -14.76 13.92 -6.97
C THR A 43 -14.90 14.00 -8.49
N ALA A 44 -15.72 14.94 -9.01
CA ALA A 44 -15.91 15.12 -10.44
C ALA A 44 -14.62 15.52 -11.17
N ALA A 45 -13.81 16.40 -10.57
CA ALA A 45 -12.52 16.82 -11.12
C ALA A 45 -11.51 15.69 -11.18
N LEU A 46 -11.40 14.86 -10.12
CA LEU A 46 -10.51 13.71 -10.06
C LEU A 46 -10.91 12.62 -11.06
N ARG A 47 -12.21 12.39 -11.27
CA ARG A 47 -12.71 11.47 -12.31
C ARG A 47 -12.31 11.92 -13.70
N ALA A 48 -12.61 13.17 -14.05
CA ALA A 48 -12.27 13.73 -15.36
C ALA A 48 -10.75 13.66 -15.61
N LEU A 49 -9.94 13.98 -14.60
CA LEU A 49 -8.49 13.89 -14.67
C LEU A 49 -8.00 12.43 -14.88
N ALA A 50 -8.61 11.47 -14.19
CA ALA A 50 -8.27 10.06 -14.35
C ALA A 50 -8.65 9.53 -15.74
N GLU A 51 -9.81 9.92 -16.28
CA GLU A 51 -10.26 9.56 -17.63
C GLU A 51 -9.32 10.12 -18.71
N GLU A 52 -8.97 11.42 -18.63
CA GLU A 52 -8.02 12.05 -19.54
C GLU A 52 -6.65 11.36 -19.50
N ALA A 53 -6.12 11.13 -18.30
CA ALA A 53 -4.83 10.47 -18.12
C ALA A 53 -4.86 9.01 -18.60
N SER A 54 -5.94 8.28 -18.35
CA SER A 54 -6.11 6.90 -18.82
C SER A 54 -6.04 6.83 -20.36
N ALA A 55 -6.78 7.68 -21.05
CA ALA A 55 -6.77 7.75 -22.52
C ALA A 55 -5.38 8.13 -23.07
N ARG A 56 -4.72 9.10 -22.44
CA ARG A 56 -3.37 9.55 -22.83
C ARG A 56 -2.34 8.43 -22.67
N PHE A 57 -2.30 7.75 -21.53
CA PHE A 57 -1.30 6.73 -21.24
C PHE A 57 -1.58 5.40 -21.95
N ALA A 58 -2.83 5.08 -22.30
CA ALA A 58 -3.14 3.96 -23.18
C ALA A 58 -2.45 4.10 -24.54
N ALA A 59 -2.41 5.31 -25.13
CA ALA A 59 -1.69 5.55 -26.36
C ALA A 59 -0.16 5.42 -26.23
N PHE A 60 0.40 5.78 -25.08
CA PHE A 60 1.83 5.63 -24.81
C PHE A 60 2.23 4.18 -24.53
N GLU A 61 1.34 3.36 -23.99
CA GLU A 61 1.57 1.93 -23.76
C GLU A 61 1.89 1.16 -25.04
N GLU A 62 1.37 1.61 -26.19
CA GLU A 62 1.64 1.01 -27.49
C GLU A 62 3.03 1.36 -28.06
N THR A 63 3.68 2.39 -27.56
CA THR A 63 4.88 3.00 -28.17
C THR A 63 6.10 3.07 -27.28
N LEU A 64 5.93 3.14 -25.96
CA LEU A 64 7.04 3.27 -25.01
C LEU A 64 7.45 1.92 -24.44
N ALA A 65 8.73 1.77 -24.14
CA ALA A 65 9.21 0.65 -23.34
C ALA A 65 8.62 0.71 -21.92
N PRO A 66 8.46 -0.43 -21.22
CA PRO A 66 7.82 -0.46 -19.90
C PRO A 66 8.44 0.47 -18.86
N ASP A 67 9.76 0.62 -18.83
CA ASP A 67 10.49 1.51 -17.95
C ASP A 67 10.30 3.00 -18.30
N GLU A 68 10.31 3.34 -19.59
CA GLU A 68 9.99 4.69 -20.08
C GLU A 68 8.55 5.08 -19.74
N LEU A 69 7.61 4.14 -19.90
CA LEU A 69 6.21 4.35 -19.56
C LEU A 69 6.03 4.55 -18.06
N ALA A 70 6.67 3.73 -17.23
CA ALA A 70 6.62 3.87 -15.78
C ALA A 70 7.19 5.22 -15.32
N ALA A 71 8.30 5.68 -15.92
CA ALA A 71 8.87 6.99 -15.66
C ALA A 71 7.93 8.12 -16.08
N ALA A 72 7.33 8.04 -17.29
CA ALA A 72 6.40 9.05 -17.80
C ALA A 72 5.15 9.19 -16.92
N VAL A 73 4.55 8.07 -16.50
CA VAL A 73 3.38 8.03 -15.62
C VAL A 73 3.73 8.58 -14.24
N SER A 74 4.88 8.21 -13.68
CA SER A 74 5.33 8.67 -12.37
C SER A 74 5.66 10.17 -12.38
N ALA A 75 6.29 10.68 -13.45
CA ALA A 75 6.56 12.09 -13.62
C ALA A 75 5.26 12.93 -13.71
N TRP A 76 4.28 12.44 -14.47
CA TRP A 76 2.96 13.06 -14.53
C TRP A 76 2.28 13.08 -13.16
N ALA A 77 2.27 11.96 -12.45
CA ALA A 77 1.68 11.86 -11.12
C ALA A 77 2.32 12.84 -10.14
N ALA A 78 3.67 12.88 -10.10
CA ALA A 78 4.43 13.78 -9.26
C ALA A 78 4.14 15.27 -9.55
N HIS A 79 4.06 15.63 -10.84
CA HIS A 79 3.76 16.99 -11.26
C HIS A 79 2.32 17.40 -10.93
N THR A 80 1.36 16.50 -11.16
CA THR A 80 -0.07 16.77 -11.02
C THR A 80 -0.50 16.89 -9.58
N PHE A 81 -0.06 15.94 -8.73
CA PHE A 81 -0.54 15.81 -7.35
C PHE A 81 0.44 16.35 -6.31
N GLY A 82 1.73 16.44 -6.63
CA GLY A 82 2.72 17.01 -5.71
C GLY A 82 2.67 16.36 -4.31
N ALA A 83 2.31 17.15 -3.30
CA ALA A 83 2.21 16.68 -1.90
C ALA A 83 0.96 15.82 -1.63
N ASP A 84 -0.01 15.82 -2.53
CA ASP A 84 -1.25 15.05 -2.41
C ASP A 84 -1.16 13.67 -3.08
N LEU A 85 0.08 13.23 -3.42
CA LEU A 85 0.42 11.90 -3.92
C LEU A 85 0.97 11.02 -2.80
N ALA A 86 0.47 9.79 -2.70
CA ALA A 86 1.05 8.75 -1.85
C ALA A 86 1.40 7.49 -2.65
N VAL A 87 2.34 6.71 -2.16
CA VAL A 87 2.69 5.38 -2.69
C VAL A 87 2.27 4.32 -1.68
N ALA A 88 1.53 3.29 -2.06
CA ALA A 88 1.28 2.14 -1.20
C ALA A 88 2.25 1.00 -1.55
N CYS A 89 3.05 0.57 -0.59
CA CYS A 89 4.06 -0.46 -0.80
C CYS A 89 3.96 -1.58 0.23
N SER A 90 4.04 -2.84 -0.26
CA SER A 90 4.02 -4.05 0.59
C SER A 90 5.39 -4.43 1.15
N MET A 91 6.46 -3.78 0.70
CA MET A 91 7.86 -4.08 1.05
C MET A 91 8.29 -5.50 0.64
N ALA A 92 7.77 -6.00 -0.48
CA ALA A 92 8.34 -7.15 -1.19
C ALA A 92 9.64 -6.76 -1.88
N ASP A 93 9.67 -5.55 -2.41
CA ASP A 93 10.80 -4.88 -3.03
C ASP A 93 10.66 -3.36 -2.85
N ALA A 94 11.64 -2.61 -3.32
CA ALA A 94 11.67 -1.15 -3.27
C ALA A 94 11.50 -0.48 -4.65
N VAL A 95 11.15 -1.23 -5.70
CA VAL A 95 11.10 -0.71 -7.08
C VAL A 95 10.08 0.41 -7.21
N LEU A 96 8.85 0.18 -6.75
CA LEU A 96 7.80 1.20 -6.84
C LEU A 96 8.16 2.50 -6.09
N PRO A 97 8.56 2.45 -4.80
CA PRO A 97 9.04 3.64 -4.10
C PRO A 97 10.19 4.34 -4.82
N HIS A 98 11.15 3.58 -5.37
CA HIS A 98 12.28 4.16 -6.09
C HIS A 98 11.84 4.87 -7.37
N VAL A 99 11.06 4.21 -8.24
CA VAL A 99 10.59 4.80 -9.51
C VAL A 99 9.83 6.11 -9.27
N VAL A 100 8.98 6.16 -8.26
CA VAL A 100 8.21 7.39 -7.95
C VAL A 100 9.10 8.47 -7.32
N SER A 101 10.02 8.10 -6.44
CA SER A 101 10.91 9.05 -5.77
C SER A 101 11.86 9.78 -6.71
N GLN A 102 12.20 9.18 -7.88
CA GLN A 102 12.98 9.86 -8.93
C GLN A 102 12.28 11.13 -9.46
N HIS A 103 10.96 11.20 -9.34
CA HIS A 103 10.15 12.34 -9.82
C HIS A 103 9.54 13.14 -8.66
N ARG A 104 9.39 12.53 -7.49
CA ARG A 104 8.88 13.16 -6.26
C ARG A 104 9.74 12.76 -5.06
N PRO A 105 10.92 13.37 -4.90
CA PRO A 105 11.78 13.17 -3.72
C PRO A 105 10.99 13.40 -2.42
N GLY A 106 11.18 12.54 -1.44
CA GLY A 106 10.48 12.59 -0.15
C GLY A 106 9.00 12.20 -0.22
N VAL A 107 8.53 11.51 -1.28
CA VAL A 107 7.14 11.05 -1.39
C VAL A 107 6.76 10.15 -0.21
N ASP A 108 5.52 10.30 0.28
CA ASP A 108 4.98 9.44 1.33
C ASP A 108 4.76 8.02 0.82
N VAL A 109 5.40 7.05 1.47
CA VAL A 109 5.26 5.61 1.20
C VAL A 109 4.45 4.99 2.34
N LEU A 110 3.19 4.71 2.09
CA LEU A 110 2.27 4.12 3.06
C LEU A 110 2.56 2.63 3.20
N PHE A 111 3.00 2.23 4.37
CA PHE A 111 3.20 0.84 4.76
C PHE A 111 2.09 0.41 5.72
N LEU A 112 1.25 -0.55 5.31
CA LEU A 112 0.17 -1.08 6.13
C LEU A 112 0.73 -2.01 7.21
N GLU A 113 1.04 -1.49 8.39
CA GLU A 113 1.54 -2.28 9.52
C GLU A 113 0.40 -3.10 10.14
N THR A 114 0.28 -4.33 9.70
CA THR A 114 -0.85 -5.20 10.07
C THR A 114 -0.69 -5.90 11.42
N GLY A 115 0.49 -5.89 12.01
CA GLY A 115 0.84 -6.68 13.19
C GLY A 115 1.06 -8.18 12.91
N TYR A 116 1.07 -8.58 11.62
CA TYR A 116 1.24 -9.96 11.17
C TYR A 116 2.32 -10.11 10.10
N HIS A 117 3.24 -9.16 9.99
CA HIS A 117 4.32 -9.24 9.00
C HIS A 117 5.36 -10.29 9.34
N PHE A 118 6.03 -10.79 8.29
CA PHE A 118 7.31 -11.46 8.46
C PHE A 118 8.36 -10.47 8.98
N PRO A 119 9.31 -10.90 9.81
CA PRO A 119 10.43 -10.04 10.23
C PRO A 119 11.24 -9.49 9.04
N GLU A 120 11.31 -10.26 7.94
CA GLU A 120 11.95 -9.86 6.68
C GLU A 120 11.29 -8.62 6.08
N THR A 121 9.97 -8.58 6.06
CA THR A 121 9.20 -7.44 5.55
C THR A 121 9.46 -6.16 6.35
N LEU A 122 9.52 -6.27 7.69
CA LEU A 122 9.85 -5.13 8.55
C LEU A 122 11.28 -4.65 8.32
N ARG A 123 12.24 -5.57 8.17
CA ARG A 123 13.63 -5.21 7.83
C ARG A 123 13.74 -4.53 6.47
N THR A 124 12.99 -5.01 5.46
CA THR A 124 12.95 -4.35 4.13
C THR A 124 12.36 -2.95 4.23
N ARG A 125 11.25 -2.77 4.97
CA ARG A 125 10.69 -1.43 5.26
C ARG A 125 11.72 -0.49 5.86
N ASP A 126 12.47 -0.95 6.87
CA ASP A 126 13.48 -0.15 7.54
C ASP A 126 14.66 0.20 6.61
N ARG A 127 15.00 -0.71 5.68
CA ARG A 127 15.99 -0.44 4.64
C ARG A 127 15.50 0.62 3.66
N VAL A 128 14.28 0.50 3.15
CA VAL A 128 13.65 1.48 2.25
C VAL A 128 13.67 2.88 2.88
N ALA A 129 13.28 2.98 4.16
CA ALA A 129 13.27 4.25 4.89
C ALA A 129 14.67 4.91 5.03
N ARG A 130 15.75 4.10 5.05
CA ARG A 130 17.13 4.61 5.19
C ARG A 130 17.84 4.84 3.87
N GLU A 131 17.52 4.05 2.85
CA GLU A 131 18.31 3.93 1.63
C GLU A 131 17.70 4.72 0.45
N LEU A 132 16.38 5.03 0.49
CA LEU A 132 15.69 5.78 -0.55
C LEU A 132 15.28 7.18 -0.06
N ASP A 133 15.16 8.11 -1.00
CA ASP A 133 14.63 9.46 -0.73
C ASP A 133 13.08 9.43 -0.70
N VAL A 134 12.53 8.83 0.36
CA VAL A 134 11.10 8.67 0.61
C VAL A 134 10.78 8.89 2.10
N THR A 135 9.52 9.16 2.41
CA THR A 135 9.01 9.18 3.78
C THR A 135 8.14 7.96 4.01
N VAL A 136 8.65 6.95 4.72
CA VAL A 136 7.84 5.78 5.08
C VAL A 136 6.88 6.14 6.22
N VAL A 137 5.59 5.91 5.97
CA VAL A 137 4.50 6.18 6.92
C VAL A 137 3.85 4.86 7.31
N ASP A 138 4.01 4.46 8.56
CA ASP A 138 3.34 3.26 9.09
C ASP A 138 1.84 3.55 9.29
N VAL A 139 1.01 2.84 8.56
CA VAL A 139 -0.46 2.93 8.62
C VAL A 139 -0.98 1.83 9.55
N LEU A 140 -1.38 2.22 10.74
CA LEU A 140 -1.77 1.31 11.81
C LEU A 140 -3.28 1.02 11.82
N PRO A 141 -3.70 -0.23 12.12
CA PRO A 141 -5.06 -0.55 12.49
C PRO A 141 -5.45 0.15 13.81
N GLU A 142 -6.75 0.35 14.03
CA GLU A 142 -7.27 0.95 15.27
C GLU A 142 -6.98 0.09 16.51
N ARG A 143 -6.92 -1.22 16.33
CA ARG A 143 -6.69 -2.20 17.40
C ARG A 143 -5.39 -2.92 17.19
N THR A 144 -4.66 -3.14 18.26
CA THR A 144 -3.56 -4.11 18.27
C THR A 144 -4.09 -5.53 18.05
N VAL A 145 -3.22 -6.48 17.69
CA VAL A 145 -3.64 -7.89 17.57
C VAL A 145 -4.24 -8.45 18.87
N PRO A 146 -3.64 -8.24 20.07
CA PRO A 146 -4.26 -8.69 21.32
C PRO A 146 -5.64 -8.06 21.61
N GLN A 147 -5.85 -6.78 21.29
CA GLN A 147 -7.16 -6.16 21.44
C GLN A 147 -8.19 -6.75 20.49
N GLN A 148 -7.82 -6.95 19.21
CA GLN A 148 -8.68 -7.62 18.24
C GLN A 148 -9.05 -9.04 18.69
N ASP A 149 -8.09 -9.81 19.21
CA ASP A 149 -8.32 -11.17 19.67
C ASP A 149 -9.23 -11.21 20.90
N ALA A 150 -9.12 -10.24 21.80
CA ALA A 150 -10.03 -10.10 22.93
C ALA A 150 -11.48 -9.81 22.52
N ASP A 151 -11.65 -8.90 21.54
CA ASP A 151 -12.98 -8.44 21.13
C ASP A 151 -13.67 -9.41 20.15
N LEU A 152 -12.91 -10.00 19.21
CA LEU A 152 -13.43 -10.78 18.09
C LEU A 152 -13.02 -12.27 18.15
N GLY A 153 -12.28 -12.68 19.18
CA GLY A 153 -11.71 -14.00 19.31
C GLY A 153 -10.42 -14.20 18.51
N ALA A 154 -9.58 -15.11 18.97
CA ALA A 154 -8.25 -15.36 18.42
C ALA A 154 -8.27 -15.83 16.95
N ARG A 155 -7.19 -15.52 16.23
CA ARG A 155 -6.93 -15.96 14.85
C ARG A 155 -8.05 -15.58 13.87
N LEU A 156 -8.52 -14.31 13.90
CA LEU A 156 -9.50 -13.82 12.95
C LEU A 156 -9.05 -14.03 11.50
N HIS A 157 -7.76 -13.89 11.21
CA HIS A 157 -7.17 -14.15 9.89
C HIS A 157 -7.45 -15.55 9.32
N ALA A 158 -7.63 -16.56 10.17
CA ALA A 158 -7.92 -17.94 9.77
C ALA A 158 -9.43 -18.23 9.70
N ARG A 159 -10.24 -17.59 10.58
CA ARG A 159 -11.67 -17.81 10.65
C ARG A 159 -12.47 -16.97 9.64
N ASP A 160 -12.03 -15.72 9.47
CA ASP A 160 -12.61 -14.77 8.51
C ASP A 160 -11.48 -13.87 7.96
N PRO A 161 -10.78 -14.34 6.92
CA PRO A 161 -9.73 -13.57 6.27
C PRO A 161 -10.22 -12.25 5.66
N ALA A 162 -11.50 -12.17 5.27
CA ALA A 162 -12.07 -10.96 4.70
C ALA A 162 -12.23 -9.87 5.76
N ALA A 163 -12.85 -10.19 6.89
CA ALA A 163 -12.97 -9.26 8.02
C ALA A 163 -11.60 -8.84 8.57
N CYS A 164 -10.64 -9.77 8.68
CA CYS A 164 -9.29 -9.43 9.09
C CYS A 164 -8.61 -8.44 8.13
N CYS A 165 -8.71 -8.65 6.81
CA CYS A 165 -8.16 -7.70 5.82
C CYS A 165 -8.88 -6.35 5.86
N ALA A 166 -10.21 -6.33 6.04
CA ALA A 166 -10.95 -5.08 6.20
C ALA A 166 -10.40 -4.25 7.36
N LEU A 167 -10.35 -4.83 8.56
CA LEU A 167 -9.91 -4.16 9.78
C LEU A 167 -8.43 -3.77 9.80
N ARG A 168 -7.56 -4.56 9.18
CA ARG A 168 -6.11 -4.36 9.28
C ARG A 168 -5.45 -3.78 8.04
N LYS A 169 -6.18 -3.65 6.93
CA LYS A 169 -5.66 -3.11 5.67
C LYS A 169 -6.58 -2.07 5.05
N VAL A 170 -7.83 -2.44 4.72
CA VAL A 170 -8.73 -1.58 3.94
C VAL A 170 -9.11 -0.32 4.73
N ASP A 171 -9.61 -0.48 5.94
CA ASP A 171 -10.03 0.66 6.77
C ASP A 171 -8.86 1.56 7.19
N PRO A 172 -7.69 1.03 7.63
CA PRO A 172 -6.50 1.84 7.85
C PRO A 172 -6.06 2.62 6.62
N LEU A 173 -6.01 1.96 5.45
CA LEU A 173 -5.62 2.62 4.19
C LEU A 173 -6.60 3.71 3.81
N ARG A 174 -7.92 3.47 3.93
CA ARG A 174 -8.95 4.48 3.64
C ARG A 174 -8.76 5.74 4.50
N ARG A 175 -8.48 5.56 5.79
CA ARG A 175 -8.18 6.70 6.69
C ARG A 175 -6.90 7.43 6.28
N ALA A 176 -5.85 6.71 5.93
CA ALA A 176 -4.59 7.33 5.52
C ALA A 176 -4.76 8.08 4.18
N LEU A 177 -5.46 7.48 3.21
CA LEU A 177 -5.66 8.07 1.88
C LEU A 177 -6.61 9.27 1.87
N SER A 178 -7.42 9.50 2.90
CA SER A 178 -8.32 10.66 2.96
C SER A 178 -7.60 12.02 2.91
N GLY A 179 -6.29 12.05 3.12
CA GLY A 179 -5.45 13.23 3.01
C GLY A 179 -4.76 13.42 1.66
N TYR A 180 -5.05 12.58 0.66
CA TYR A 180 -4.43 12.60 -0.66
C TYR A 180 -5.48 12.71 -1.77
N ASP A 181 -5.03 13.08 -2.98
CA ASP A 181 -5.85 13.11 -4.19
C ASP A 181 -5.50 11.96 -5.14
N ALA A 182 -4.33 11.35 -4.96
CA ALA A 182 -3.91 10.18 -5.73
C ALA A 182 -3.05 9.22 -4.92
N TRP A 183 -3.09 7.95 -5.31
CA TRP A 183 -2.20 6.93 -4.78
C TRP A 183 -1.61 6.06 -5.89
N VAL A 184 -0.37 5.64 -5.67
CA VAL A 184 0.39 4.80 -6.59
C VAL A 184 0.48 3.39 -6.02
N THR A 185 0.24 2.38 -6.86
CA THR A 185 0.30 0.97 -6.47
C THR A 185 1.23 0.17 -7.38
N GLY A 186 1.80 -0.91 -6.85
CA GLY A 186 2.71 -1.80 -7.56
C GLY A 186 2.01 -2.98 -8.24
N VAL A 187 0.73 -2.86 -8.61
CA VAL A 187 0.00 -3.92 -9.31
C VAL A 187 0.61 -4.14 -10.70
N ARG A 188 0.80 -5.42 -11.06
CA ARG A 188 1.23 -5.84 -12.39
C ARG A 188 0.21 -6.80 -12.99
N ARG A 189 -0.05 -6.69 -14.30
CA ARG A 189 -1.00 -7.57 -15.00
C ARG A 189 -0.59 -9.03 -14.97
N GLU A 190 0.71 -9.30 -14.98
CA GLU A 190 1.28 -10.64 -14.92
C GLU A 190 0.95 -11.39 -13.61
N GLU A 191 0.58 -10.69 -12.53
CA GLU A 191 0.38 -11.30 -11.22
C GLU A 191 -0.84 -12.22 -11.11
N GLY A 192 -1.73 -12.20 -12.10
CA GLY A 192 -2.86 -13.12 -12.16
C GLY A 192 -4.05 -12.59 -12.96
N PRO A 193 -5.04 -13.48 -13.24
CA PRO A 193 -6.19 -13.15 -14.09
C PRO A 193 -7.02 -11.96 -13.57
N THR A 194 -7.12 -11.79 -12.25
CA THR A 194 -7.87 -10.69 -11.62
C THR A 194 -7.23 -9.31 -11.88
N ARG A 195 -6.00 -9.28 -12.41
CA ARG A 195 -5.21 -8.07 -12.66
C ARG A 195 -4.92 -7.81 -14.14
N ALA A 196 -5.27 -8.76 -15.01
CA ALA A 196 -4.92 -8.73 -16.44
C ALA A 196 -5.34 -7.44 -17.15
N ASP A 197 -6.49 -6.86 -16.76
CA ASP A 197 -7.04 -5.66 -17.37
C ASP A 197 -6.83 -4.40 -16.51
N THR A 198 -5.91 -4.44 -15.53
CA THR A 198 -5.63 -3.27 -14.70
C THR A 198 -5.10 -2.11 -15.56
N PRO A 199 -5.74 -0.92 -15.52
CA PRO A 199 -5.28 0.25 -16.26
C PRO A 199 -4.09 0.93 -15.59
N LEU A 200 -3.31 1.70 -16.37
CA LEU A 200 -2.22 2.55 -15.87
C LEU A 200 -2.74 3.63 -14.91
N VAL A 201 -3.85 4.26 -15.27
CA VAL A 201 -4.50 5.29 -14.45
C VAL A 201 -6.01 5.04 -14.45
N THR A 202 -6.64 5.15 -13.30
CA THR A 202 -8.09 5.05 -13.14
C THR A 202 -8.57 5.88 -11.95
N TYR A 203 -9.85 6.20 -11.92
CA TYR A 203 -10.49 6.68 -10.70
C TYR A 203 -10.87 5.49 -9.80
N ASP A 204 -10.46 5.53 -8.53
CA ASP A 204 -10.75 4.49 -7.55
C ASP A 204 -11.98 4.86 -6.72
N GLU A 205 -13.11 4.24 -7.06
CA GLU A 205 -14.40 4.47 -6.41
C GLU A 205 -14.39 4.15 -4.91
N ALA A 206 -13.59 3.15 -4.52
CA ALA A 206 -13.56 2.67 -3.13
C ALA A 206 -12.84 3.65 -2.19
N PHE A 207 -11.92 4.45 -2.74
CA PHE A 207 -11.10 5.39 -1.99
C PHE A 207 -11.33 6.85 -2.37
N ASP A 208 -12.15 7.15 -3.39
CA ASP A 208 -12.50 8.50 -3.88
C ASP A 208 -11.26 9.32 -4.28
N LEU A 209 -10.36 8.72 -5.10
CA LEU A 209 -9.14 9.36 -5.56
C LEU A 209 -8.60 8.70 -6.86
N VAL A 210 -7.58 9.30 -7.45
CA VAL A 210 -6.93 8.73 -8.64
C VAL A 210 -5.97 7.62 -8.24
N LYS A 211 -6.10 6.45 -8.87
CA LYS A 211 -5.21 5.30 -8.72
C LYS A 211 -4.28 5.19 -9.92
N ILE A 212 -3.00 4.98 -9.64
CA ILE A 212 -1.93 5.00 -10.63
C ILE A 212 -1.11 3.73 -10.47
N ASN A 213 -0.89 2.99 -11.57
CA ASN A 213 -0.20 1.70 -11.58
C ASN A 213 0.98 1.75 -12.58
N PRO A 214 2.09 2.43 -12.28
CA PRO A 214 3.17 2.65 -13.24
C PRO A 214 3.87 1.36 -13.67
N LEU A 215 3.86 0.33 -12.82
CA LEU A 215 4.51 -0.96 -13.08
C LEU A 215 3.57 -1.99 -13.73
N VAL A 216 2.37 -1.60 -14.15
CA VAL A 216 1.32 -2.53 -14.57
C VAL A 216 1.70 -3.41 -15.77
N THR A 217 2.56 -2.90 -16.65
CA THR A 217 3.06 -3.61 -17.83
C THR A 217 4.33 -4.43 -17.58
N TRP A 218 4.93 -4.30 -16.39
CA TRP A 218 6.20 -4.97 -16.09
C TRP A 218 6.01 -6.45 -15.80
N SER A 219 6.93 -7.27 -16.34
CA SER A 219 7.11 -8.64 -15.90
C SER A 219 7.86 -8.70 -14.57
N PHE A 220 7.78 -9.84 -13.87
CA PHE A 220 8.57 -10.09 -12.66
C PHE A 220 10.08 -10.02 -12.96
N GLY A 221 10.48 -10.53 -14.13
CA GLY A 221 11.88 -10.45 -14.57
C GLY A 221 12.36 -9.01 -14.77
N GLN A 222 11.54 -8.13 -15.33
CA GLN A 222 11.86 -6.71 -15.47
C GLN A 222 11.93 -6.00 -14.11
N LEU A 223 11.00 -6.31 -13.20
CA LEU A 223 11.00 -5.79 -11.84
C LEU A 223 12.32 -6.13 -11.11
N MET A 224 12.71 -7.41 -11.15
CA MET A 224 13.92 -7.88 -10.46
C MET A 224 15.20 -7.36 -11.16
N GLY A 225 15.21 -7.30 -12.49
CA GLY A 225 16.32 -6.68 -13.25
C GLY A 225 16.54 -5.23 -12.84
N TYR A 226 15.47 -4.43 -12.81
CA TYR A 226 15.51 -3.05 -12.36
C TYR A 226 16.00 -2.93 -10.90
N SER A 227 15.49 -3.78 -10.01
CA SER A 227 15.92 -3.81 -8.61
C SER A 227 17.42 -4.08 -8.48
N HIS A 228 17.92 -5.06 -9.22
CA HIS A 228 19.35 -5.41 -9.24
C HIS A 228 20.22 -4.29 -9.80
N ASP A 229 19.84 -3.71 -10.95
CA ASP A 229 20.60 -2.66 -11.64
C ASP A 229 20.74 -1.38 -10.79
N HIS A 230 19.75 -1.12 -9.94
CA HIS A 230 19.74 0.01 -9.02
C HIS A 230 20.18 -0.33 -7.58
N GLY A 231 20.49 -1.60 -7.28
CA GLY A 231 20.93 -2.07 -5.96
C GLY A 231 19.88 -1.84 -4.86
N LEU A 232 18.60 -2.02 -5.20
CA LEU A 232 17.48 -1.68 -4.31
C LEU A 232 17.27 -2.71 -3.19
N PRO A 233 16.70 -2.31 -2.05
CA PRO A 233 16.26 -3.23 -1.02
C PRO A 233 15.23 -4.24 -1.54
N GLU A 234 15.53 -5.51 -1.40
CA GLU A 234 14.63 -6.63 -1.68
C GLU A 234 14.33 -7.40 -0.40
N ASN A 235 13.12 -7.97 -0.35
CA ASN A 235 12.74 -8.87 0.73
C ASN A 235 13.36 -10.25 0.47
N PRO A 236 14.19 -10.78 1.37
CA PRO A 236 14.87 -12.06 1.14
C PRO A 236 13.92 -13.26 0.99
N LEU A 237 12.65 -13.13 1.34
CA LEU A 237 11.65 -14.15 1.10
C LEU A 237 11.40 -14.41 -0.40
N LEU A 238 11.65 -13.43 -1.28
CA LEU A 238 11.54 -13.61 -2.73
C LEU A 238 12.43 -14.76 -3.22
N GLU A 239 13.67 -14.85 -2.69
CA GLU A 239 14.60 -15.94 -2.99
C GLU A 239 14.24 -17.27 -2.31
N GLN A 240 13.36 -17.24 -1.31
CA GLN A 240 12.93 -18.40 -0.52
C GLN A 240 11.60 -19.00 -1.03
N GLY A 241 11.18 -18.66 -2.24
CA GLY A 241 9.97 -19.19 -2.85
C GLY A 241 8.69 -18.45 -2.46
N TYR A 242 8.77 -17.19 -2.06
CA TYR A 242 7.61 -16.33 -1.80
C TYR A 242 7.47 -15.22 -2.86
N PRO A 243 7.04 -15.52 -4.09
CA PRO A 243 6.92 -14.51 -5.16
C PRO A 243 5.83 -13.47 -4.89
N SER A 244 4.92 -13.74 -3.95
CA SER A 244 3.88 -12.82 -3.47
C SER A 244 3.86 -12.83 -1.95
N ILE A 245 4.28 -11.71 -1.33
CA ILE A 245 4.44 -11.59 0.12
C ILE A 245 3.26 -10.82 0.72
N GLY A 246 2.66 -11.36 1.78
CA GLY A 246 1.62 -10.71 2.57
C GLY A 246 1.85 -10.89 4.06
N CYS A 247 0.75 -10.97 4.85
CA CYS A 247 0.84 -11.32 6.27
C CYS A 247 1.38 -12.75 6.44
N ALA A 248 2.27 -12.98 7.39
CA ALA A 248 2.90 -14.28 7.64
C ALA A 248 1.88 -15.43 7.82
N PRO A 249 0.80 -15.29 8.61
CA PRO A 249 -0.18 -16.38 8.77
C PRO A 249 -1.05 -16.62 7.52
N CYS A 250 -0.98 -15.77 6.49
CA CYS A 250 -1.76 -15.88 5.25
C CYS A 250 -0.88 -16.09 4.01
N THR A 251 0.39 -16.45 4.19
CA THR A 251 1.33 -16.57 3.07
C THR A 251 2.25 -17.76 3.29
N ARG A 252 2.31 -18.66 2.31
CA ARG A 252 3.29 -19.77 2.24
C ARG A 252 4.19 -19.62 1.01
N ALA A 253 5.30 -20.31 1.03
CA ALA A 253 6.10 -20.51 -0.18
C ALA A 253 5.31 -21.29 -1.23
N VAL A 254 5.61 -21.08 -2.51
CA VAL A 254 5.03 -21.80 -3.64
C VAL A 254 6.06 -22.76 -4.24
N ALA A 255 5.58 -23.86 -4.81
CA ALA A 255 6.44 -24.82 -5.53
C ALA A 255 6.87 -24.24 -6.89
N PRO A 256 8.00 -24.69 -7.47
CA PRO A 256 8.39 -24.33 -8.81
C PRO A 256 7.28 -24.67 -9.84
N GLY A 257 6.85 -23.65 -10.61
CA GLY A 257 5.77 -23.79 -11.60
C GLY A 257 4.35 -23.64 -11.05
N GLU A 258 4.19 -23.45 -9.74
CA GLU A 258 2.91 -23.08 -9.14
C GLU A 258 2.61 -21.59 -9.42
N ASP A 259 1.33 -21.22 -9.47
CA ASP A 259 0.92 -19.81 -9.61
C ASP A 259 1.61 -18.94 -8.54
N PRO A 260 2.21 -17.81 -8.89
CA PRO A 260 2.92 -16.94 -7.93
C PRO A 260 2.08 -16.50 -6.73
N ARG A 261 0.76 -16.47 -6.86
CA ARG A 261 -0.14 -16.09 -5.76
C ARG A 261 -0.81 -17.27 -5.07
N ALA A 262 -0.59 -18.52 -5.50
CA ALA A 262 -1.15 -19.73 -4.87
C ALA A 262 -0.75 -19.87 -3.37
N GLY A 263 0.34 -19.23 -2.95
CA GLY A 263 0.73 -19.12 -1.54
C GLY A 263 -0.10 -18.17 -0.69
N ARG A 264 -0.96 -17.33 -1.31
CA ARG A 264 -1.77 -16.33 -0.60
C ARG A 264 -3.13 -16.93 -0.22
N TRP A 265 -3.46 -16.86 1.07
CA TRP A 265 -4.72 -17.42 1.61
C TRP A 265 -4.98 -18.87 1.17
N ALA A 266 -3.94 -19.70 1.09
CA ALA A 266 -3.99 -21.06 0.52
C ALA A 266 -5.07 -21.97 1.15
N ASP A 267 -5.51 -21.67 2.37
CA ASP A 267 -6.55 -22.42 3.09
C ASP A 267 -7.96 -21.78 2.97
N SER A 268 -8.17 -20.88 1.99
CA SER A 268 -9.47 -20.24 1.77
C SER A 268 -9.70 -19.88 0.30
N ASP A 269 -10.95 -19.64 -0.10
CA ASP A 269 -11.33 -19.24 -1.45
C ASP A 269 -10.97 -17.77 -1.77
N LYS A 270 -10.28 -17.09 -0.87
CA LYS A 270 -9.92 -15.67 -1.03
C LYS A 270 -8.75 -15.53 -2.00
N THR A 271 -8.91 -14.66 -2.99
CA THR A 271 -7.89 -14.38 -4.02
C THR A 271 -7.27 -12.98 -3.90
N GLU A 272 -8.01 -12.00 -3.35
CA GLU A 272 -7.56 -10.62 -3.20
C GLU A 272 -7.82 -10.05 -1.81
N CYS A 273 -6.99 -9.10 -1.38
CA CYS A 273 -7.08 -8.51 -0.03
C CYS A 273 -8.18 -7.44 0.12
N GLY A 274 -8.83 -7.05 -0.98
CA GLY A 274 -9.83 -5.98 -0.99
C GLY A 274 -9.26 -4.57 -1.24
N LEU A 275 -7.94 -4.43 -1.38
CA LEU A 275 -7.30 -3.17 -1.79
C LEU A 275 -7.36 -2.96 -3.31
N HIS A 276 -7.45 -4.06 -4.06
CA HIS A 276 -7.50 -4.09 -5.51
C HIS A 276 -8.70 -4.96 -5.90
N PRO A 277 -9.92 -4.42 -5.97
CA PRO A 277 -11.07 -5.19 -6.43
C PRO A 277 -10.81 -5.70 -7.84
N ALA A 278 -11.14 -6.98 -8.10
CA ALA A 278 -11.13 -7.51 -9.46
C ALA A 278 -12.07 -6.64 -10.30
N GLY A 279 -11.64 -6.27 -11.52
CA GLY A 279 -12.40 -5.39 -12.40
C GLY A 279 -13.80 -5.94 -12.69
N ASP A 280 -14.71 -5.56 -11.88
CA ASP A 280 -16.12 -5.24 -12.17
C ASP A 280 -16.76 -4.64 -10.91
N SER A 281 -17.21 -3.44 -11.04
CA SER A 281 -17.47 -2.47 -9.97
C SER A 281 -18.86 -2.61 -9.37
N SER A 282 -19.23 -3.74 -8.79
CA SER A 282 -20.49 -3.84 -8.06
C SER A 282 -20.44 -4.50 -6.67
N SER A 283 -19.25 -4.79 -6.15
CA SER A 283 -19.16 -5.19 -4.74
C SER A 283 -19.11 -3.97 -3.84
N THR A 284 -20.25 -3.41 -3.54
CA THR A 284 -20.46 -2.46 -2.44
C THR A 284 -19.98 -3.13 -1.16
N ILE A 285 -18.80 -2.77 -0.67
CA ILE A 285 -18.33 -3.16 0.66
C ILE A 285 -19.26 -2.42 1.64
N ALA A 286 -20.25 -3.11 2.18
CA ALA A 286 -21.12 -2.55 3.19
C ALA A 286 -20.27 -2.12 4.40
N PRO A 287 -20.49 -0.93 4.96
CA PRO A 287 -19.81 -0.52 6.19
C PRO A 287 -20.19 -1.47 7.32
N LEU A 288 -19.22 -1.95 8.07
CA LEU A 288 -19.34 -2.89 9.19
C LEU A 288 -20.05 -2.28 10.43
N SER A 289 -20.97 -1.34 10.25
CA SER A 289 -21.69 -0.65 11.34
C SER A 289 -22.79 -1.48 12.01
N LEU A 290 -22.98 -2.75 11.67
CA LEU A 290 -24.12 -3.55 12.17
C LEU A 290 -23.72 -4.94 12.70
N LEU A 291 -22.61 -5.06 13.42
CA LEU A 291 -22.43 -6.18 14.32
C LEU A 291 -22.82 -5.75 15.75
N THR A 292 -24.11 -5.57 15.97
CA THR A 292 -24.68 -5.60 17.33
C THR A 292 -24.64 -7.05 17.82
N VAL A 293 -23.78 -7.29 18.80
CA VAL A 293 -23.80 -8.56 19.55
C VAL A 293 -25.13 -8.61 20.31
N ASP A 294 -26.01 -9.50 19.92
CA ASP A 294 -27.22 -9.83 20.66
C ASP A 294 -26.82 -10.59 21.93
N THR A 295 -26.85 -9.90 23.07
CA THR A 295 -26.48 -10.43 24.38
C THR A 295 -27.69 -10.97 25.14
N THR A 296 -28.63 -11.63 24.48
CA THR A 296 -29.73 -12.30 25.13
C THR A 296 -29.70 -13.81 24.94
N GLN A 297 -28.85 -14.49 25.69
CA GLN A 297 -29.08 -15.88 26.11
C GLN A 297 -28.78 -15.98 27.61
N GLU A 298 -29.85 -16.02 28.40
CA GLU A 298 -29.83 -16.44 29.80
C GLU A 298 -29.58 -17.96 29.88
N PRO A 299 -28.84 -18.44 30.90
CA PRO A 299 -28.63 -19.88 31.10
C PRO A 299 -29.83 -20.49 31.84
N THR A 300 -30.36 -21.55 31.33
CA THR A 300 -31.19 -22.52 32.05
C THR A 300 -30.36 -23.69 32.56
#